data_70c3aaf551b30523c14f62507220f407
#
_entry.id   70c3aaf551b30523c14f62507220f407
#
_cell.length_a   1.000
_cell.length_b   1.000
_cell.length_c   1.000
_cell.angle_alpha   90.00
_cell.angle_beta   90.00
_cell.angle_gamma   90.00
#
_symmetry.space_group_name_H-M   'P 1'
#
loop_
_entity.id
_entity.type
_entity.pdbx_description
1 polymer ?
#
loop_
_entity_poly.entity_id
_entity_poly.type
_entity_poly.pdbx_seq_one_letter_code
_entity_poly.pdbx_strand_id
1 'polypeptide(L)'
;MPSPLRLAIIGTARRSDYLYGPIVAALPEHVELVSVWGRSVDSARRLGESLGVPWYTDLDKLMRETAPQIGIVSVNYQANGEVGLMAVEHGLHVLLETPIAHKLSEADAIIQAAAQRGLKIEIAEQFHRRPLEQIKLALIASGLFGKVYSSFNDFAGHGYHGISVMRSYLGFDARPKQVTGLVRQYELGEHWSRLANKTGTRTETQEHGMIEFDDGRIGIFHWTSVGYDAPLRWWRSSRFLAEKGMGITVGVGLDVEERLSLLAPGGEAPHFIHLERRWER
;
A
#
# COMPACT_ATOMS: atom_id res chain seq x y z
N MET A 1 -7.08 -30.02 -7.36
CA MET A 1 -6.76 -28.69 -6.79
C MET A 1 -7.94 -28.24 -5.94
N PRO A 2 -7.78 -27.48 -4.87
CA PRO A 2 -8.92 -26.91 -4.16
C PRO A 2 -9.74 -26.02 -5.09
N SER A 3 -11.05 -25.91 -4.84
CA SER A 3 -11.91 -25.00 -5.61
C SER A 3 -11.43 -23.55 -5.46
N PRO A 4 -11.54 -22.71 -6.50
CA PRO A 4 -11.25 -21.28 -6.41
C PRO A 4 -12.05 -20.62 -5.28
N LEU A 5 -11.45 -19.66 -4.59
CA LEU A 5 -12.14 -18.89 -3.55
C LEU A 5 -13.13 -17.91 -4.20
N ARG A 6 -14.35 -17.90 -3.71
CA ARG A 6 -15.43 -17.04 -4.19
C ARG A 6 -15.25 -15.61 -3.65
N LEU A 7 -15.19 -14.65 -4.55
CA LEU A 7 -14.82 -13.28 -4.24
C LEU A 7 -15.91 -12.30 -4.72
N ALA A 8 -16.25 -11.31 -3.90
CA ALA A 8 -17.07 -10.18 -4.28
C ALA A 8 -16.26 -8.87 -4.25
N ILE A 9 -16.53 -7.98 -5.20
CA ILE A 9 -16.02 -6.61 -5.12
C ILE A 9 -17.05 -5.75 -4.40
N ILE A 10 -16.66 -5.17 -3.27
CA ILE A 10 -17.49 -4.31 -2.42
C ILE A 10 -17.08 -2.86 -2.65
N GLY A 11 -17.86 -2.17 -3.48
CA GLY A 11 -17.60 -0.80 -3.90
C GLY A 11 -17.37 -0.67 -5.40
N THR A 12 -17.67 0.50 -5.93
CA THR A 12 -17.63 0.80 -7.36
C THR A 12 -16.65 1.93 -7.68
N ALA A 13 -15.58 2.07 -6.87
CA ALA A 13 -14.51 3.02 -7.12
C ALA A 13 -13.76 2.66 -8.42
N ARG A 14 -13.08 3.63 -9.00
CA ARG A 14 -12.38 3.44 -10.28
C ARG A 14 -11.47 2.21 -10.30
N ARG A 15 -10.80 1.88 -9.18
CA ARG A 15 -9.91 0.72 -9.09
C ARG A 15 -10.64 -0.62 -9.19
N SER A 16 -11.90 -0.68 -8.83
CA SER A 16 -12.73 -1.91 -8.94
C SER A 16 -12.77 -2.43 -10.38
N ASP A 17 -12.84 -1.53 -11.35
CA ASP A 17 -12.95 -1.85 -12.78
C ASP A 17 -11.56 -2.07 -13.41
N TYR A 18 -10.69 -1.05 -13.41
CA TYR A 18 -9.44 -1.11 -14.18
C TYR A 18 -8.31 -1.91 -13.50
N LEU A 19 -8.40 -2.21 -12.20
CA LEU A 19 -7.36 -2.91 -11.46
C LEU A 19 -7.83 -4.27 -10.95
N TYR A 20 -8.85 -4.30 -10.07
CA TYR A 20 -9.25 -5.55 -9.41
C TYR A 20 -9.94 -6.53 -10.35
N GLY A 21 -10.80 -6.06 -11.24
CA GLY A 21 -11.40 -6.91 -12.26
C GLY A 21 -10.36 -7.68 -13.09
N PRO A 22 -9.41 -6.99 -13.75
CA PRO A 22 -8.34 -7.64 -14.51
C PRO A 22 -7.44 -8.56 -13.67
N ILE A 23 -7.10 -8.19 -12.43
CA ILE A 23 -6.28 -9.04 -11.55
C ILE A 23 -7.01 -10.36 -11.25
N VAL A 24 -8.29 -10.29 -10.86
CA VAL A 24 -9.08 -11.48 -10.56
C VAL A 24 -9.24 -12.35 -11.80
N ALA A 25 -9.52 -11.77 -12.97
CA ALA A 25 -9.63 -12.48 -14.23
C ALA A 25 -8.31 -13.19 -14.65
N ALA A 26 -7.16 -12.68 -14.20
CA ALA A 26 -5.85 -13.30 -14.46
C ALA A 26 -5.50 -14.48 -13.53
N LEU A 27 -6.33 -14.75 -12.51
CA LEU A 27 -6.07 -15.76 -11.48
C LEU A 27 -7.21 -16.79 -11.33
N PRO A 28 -7.76 -17.34 -12.43
CA PRO A 28 -8.97 -18.18 -12.39
C PRO A 28 -8.80 -19.48 -11.61
N GLU A 29 -7.57 -19.97 -11.45
CA GLU A 29 -7.27 -21.18 -10.67
C GLU A 29 -7.35 -20.94 -9.14
N HIS A 30 -7.28 -19.67 -8.71
CA HIS A 30 -7.23 -19.29 -7.31
C HIS A 30 -8.51 -18.61 -6.82
N VAL A 31 -9.12 -17.77 -7.65
CA VAL A 31 -10.29 -16.96 -7.29
C VAL A 31 -11.33 -16.90 -8.40
N GLU A 32 -12.58 -16.84 -7.99
CA GLU A 32 -13.75 -16.63 -8.85
C GLU A 32 -14.47 -15.36 -8.42
N LEU A 33 -14.60 -14.37 -9.32
CA LEU A 33 -15.44 -13.22 -9.07
C LEU A 33 -16.91 -13.60 -9.23
N VAL A 34 -17.67 -13.54 -8.15
CA VAL A 34 -19.07 -14.01 -8.16
C VAL A 34 -20.09 -12.88 -8.14
N SER A 35 -19.70 -11.68 -7.72
CA SER A 35 -20.61 -10.54 -7.65
C SER A 35 -19.91 -9.22 -7.37
N VAL A 36 -20.67 -8.12 -7.57
CA VAL A 36 -20.26 -6.78 -7.13
C VAL A 36 -21.37 -6.15 -6.29
N TRP A 37 -20.97 -5.33 -5.33
CA TRP A 37 -21.87 -4.49 -4.53
C TRP A 37 -21.55 -3.02 -4.70
N GLY A 38 -22.58 -2.18 -4.75
CA GLY A 38 -22.43 -0.72 -4.78
C GLY A 38 -23.63 -0.01 -4.14
N ARG A 39 -23.41 1.16 -3.58
CA ARG A 39 -24.48 1.95 -2.92
C ARG A 39 -25.58 2.43 -3.87
N SER A 40 -25.27 2.68 -5.15
CA SER A 40 -26.24 3.10 -6.12
C SER A 40 -26.45 2.05 -7.21
N VAL A 41 -27.70 1.91 -7.64
CA VAL A 41 -28.10 0.98 -8.71
C VAL A 41 -27.26 1.19 -9.96
N ASP A 42 -27.09 2.45 -10.42
CA ASP A 42 -26.39 2.75 -11.66
C ASP A 42 -24.90 2.38 -11.61
N SER A 43 -24.24 2.65 -10.47
CA SER A 43 -22.80 2.31 -10.33
C SER A 43 -22.58 0.81 -10.16
N ALA A 44 -23.44 0.12 -9.40
CA ALA A 44 -23.37 -1.32 -9.23
C ALA A 44 -23.63 -2.05 -10.53
N ARG A 45 -24.71 -1.68 -11.24
CA ARG A 45 -25.05 -2.22 -12.56
C ARG A 45 -23.92 -2.05 -13.56
N ARG A 46 -23.42 -0.81 -13.73
CA ARG A 46 -22.31 -0.52 -14.66
C ARG A 46 -21.10 -1.41 -14.40
N LEU A 47 -20.69 -1.57 -13.14
CA LEU A 47 -19.55 -2.40 -12.79
C LEU A 47 -19.84 -3.89 -13.01
N GLY A 48 -21.01 -4.37 -12.60
CA GLY A 48 -21.41 -5.77 -12.81
C GLY A 48 -21.46 -6.14 -14.29
N GLU A 49 -22.06 -5.28 -15.14
CA GLU A 49 -22.09 -5.46 -16.59
C GLU A 49 -20.68 -5.44 -17.20
N SER A 50 -19.81 -4.51 -16.75
CA SER A 50 -18.40 -4.43 -17.20
C SER A 50 -17.61 -5.69 -16.88
N LEU A 51 -17.84 -6.29 -15.72
CA LEU A 51 -17.13 -7.47 -15.25
C LEU A 51 -17.86 -8.80 -15.55
N GLY A 52 -19.05 -8.75 -16.12
CA GLY A 52 -19.83 -9.94 -16.50
C GLY A 52 -20.37 -10.73 -15.29
N VAL A 53 -20.66 -10.06 -14.16
CA VAL A 53 -21.14 -10.70 -12.93
C VAL A 53 -22.41 -10.03 -12.39
N PRO A 54 -23.23 -10.74 -11.59
CA PRO A 54 -24.37 -10.15 -10.87
C PRO A 54 -23.95 -8.95 -10.02
N TRP A 55 -24.84 -7.98 -9.91
CA TRP A 55 -24.64 -6.79 -9.11
C TRP A 55 -25.77 -6.56 -8.11
N TYR A 56 -25.43 -5.94 -6.98
CA TYR A 56 -26.32 -5.75 -5.85
C TYR A 56 -26.14 -4.37 -5.22
N THR A 57 -27.22 -3.87 -4.60
CA THR A 57 -27.20 -2.73 -3.68
C THR A 57 -27.54 -3.14 -2.26
N ASP A 58 -28.02 -4.38 -2.07
CA ASP A 58 -28.31 -5.04 -0.81
C ASP A 58 -27.26 -6.13 -0.57
N LEU A 59 -26.44 -5.95 0.47
CA LEU A 59 -25.35 -6.87 0.77
C LEU A 59 -25.86 -8.22 1.33
N ASP A 60 -26.96 -8.22 2.10
CA ASP A 60 -27.59 -9.46 2.55
C ASP A 60 -28.07 -10.33 1.38
N LYS A 61 -28.67 -9.69 0.37
CA LYS A 61 -29.10 -10.36 -0.85
C LYS A 61 -27.88 -10.94 -1.59
N LEU A 62 -26.83 -10.16 -1.74
CA LEU A 62 -25.57 -10.63 -2.37
C LEU A 62 -25.03 -11.87 -1.65
N MET A 63 -24.93 -11.81 -0.31
CA MET A 63 -24.43 -12.92 0.50
C MET A 63 -25.26 -14.20 0.32
N ARG A 64 -26.59 -14.07 0.33
CA ARG A 64 -27.50 -15.24 0.16
C ARG A 64 -27.42 -15.86 -1.23
N GLU A 65 -27.32 -15.03 -2.28
CA GLU A 65 -27.41 -15.53 -3.66
C GLU A 65 -26.07 -15.95 -4.24
N THR A 66 -24.95 -15.34 -3.80
CA THR A 66 -23.63 -15.59 -4.38
C THR A 66 -22.62 -16.16 -3.41
N ALA A 67 -22.90 -16.22 -2.11
CA ALA A 67 -22.08 -16.84 -1.07
C ALA A 67 -20.55 -16.57 -1.25
N PRO A 68 -20.09 -15.33 -1.34
CA PRO A 68 -18.67 -15.02 -1.40
C PRO A 68 -17.98 -15.33 -0.08
N GLN A 69 -16.69 -15.65 -0.13
CA GLN A 69 -15.83 -15.87 1.03
C GLN A 69 -14.98 -14.64 1.33
N ILE A 70 -14.63 -13.90 0.27
CA ILE A 70 -13.74 -12.73 0.34
C ILE A 70 -14.43 -11.52 -0.27
N GLY A 71 -14.32 -10.38 0.40
CA GLY A 71 -14.70 -9.06 -0.12
C GLY A 71 -13.47 -8.21 -0.43
N ILE A 72 -13.33 -7.74 -1.68
CA ILE A 72 -12.41 -6.65 -1.99
C ILE A 72 -13.13 -5.34 -1.76
N VAL A 73 -12.76 -4.60 -0.70
CA VAL A 73 -13.35 -3.31 -0.39
C VAL A 73 -12.62 -2.22 -1.16
N SER A 74 -13.29 -1.68 -2.18
CA SER A 74 -12.74 -0.64 -3.06
C SER A 74 -13.74 0.51 -3.21
N VAL A 75 -13.68 1.42 -2.25
CA VAL A 75 -14.53 2.61 -2.14
C VAL A 75 -13.67 3.88 -2.05
N ASN A 76 -14.30 5.05 -1.90
CA ASN A 76 -13.57 6.26 -1.50
C ASN A 76 -12.94 6.03 -0.11
N TYR A 77 -11.69 6.47 0.09
CA TYR A 77 -10.94 6.22 1.34
C TYR A 77 -11.68 6.68 2.61
N GLN A 78 -12.53 7.70 2.51
CA GLN A 78 -13.36 8.16 3.62
C GLN A 78 -14.43 7.15 4.05
N ALA A 79 -14.84 6.25 3.15
CA ALA A 79 -15.85 5.23 3.41
C ALA A 79 -15.22 3.84 3.70
N ASN A 80 -13.88 3.70 3.61
CA ASN A 80 -13.22 2.40 3.83
C ASN A 80 -13.54 1.81 5.20
N GLY A 81 -13.54 2.64 6.26
CA GLY A 81 -13.85 2.21 7.62
C GLY A 81 -15.25 1.61 7.74
N GLU A 82 -16.26 2.36 7.30
CA GLU A 82 -17.66 1.94 7.35
C GLU A 82 -17.92 0.69 6.51
N VAL A 83 -17.50 0.70 5.25
CA VAL A 83 -17.76 -0.40 4.31
C VAL A 83 -16.94 -1.63 4.65
N GLY A 84 -15.71 -1.44 5.15
CA GLY A 84 -14.87 -2.53 5.64
C GLY A 84 -15.48 -3.25 6.83
N LEU A 85 -15.99 -2.48 7.82
CA LEU A 85 -16.69 -3.05 8.97
C LEU A 85 -17.95 -3.79 8.53
N MET A 86 -18.77 -3.18 7.68
CA MET A 86 -19.97 -3.81 7.12
C MET A 86 -19.65 -5.15 6.45
N ALA A 87 -18.60 -5.23 5.63
CA ALA A 87 -18.21 -6.47 4.96
C ALA A 87 -17.78 -7.57 5.96
N VAL A 88 -17.03 -7.20 7.01
CA VAL A 88 -16.63 -8.11 8.09
C VAL A 88 -17.84 -8.59 8.89
N GLU A 89 -18.79 -7.72 9.18
CA GLU A 89 -20.03 -8.08 9.92
C GLU A 89 -20.90 -9.07 9.16
N HIS A 90 -20.85 -9.04 7.81
CA HIS A 90 -21.49 -10.02 6.94
C HIS A 90 -20.69 -11.33 6.77
N GLY A 91 -19.57 -11.48 7.48
CA GLY A 91 -18.80 -12.73 7.50
C GLY A 91 -17.76 -12.88 6.39
N LEU A 92 -17.40 -11.80 5.71
CA LEU A 92 -16.37 -11.83 4.69
C LEU A 92 -14.96 -11.69 5.27
N HIS A 93 -14.03 -12.50 4.79
CA HIS A 93 -12.61 -12.10 4.81
C HIS A 93 -12.45 -10.88 3.91
N VAL A 94 -11.63 -9.91 4.29
CA VAL A 94 -11.56 -8.67 3.52
C VAL A 94 -10.15 -8.31 3.06
N LEU A 95 -10.07 -7.86 1.81
CA LEU A 95 -8.94 -7.10 1.28
C LEU A 95 -9.41 -5.66 1.12
N LEU A 96 -8.90 -4.75 1.96
CA LEU A 96 -9.27 -3.34 1.92
C LEU A 96 -8.27 -2.51 1.12
N GLU A 97 -8.78 -1.58 0.32
CA GLU A 97 -7.96 -0.51 -0.26
C GLU A 97 -7.30 0.35 0.82
N THR A 98 -6.20 0.94 0.46
CA THR A 98 -5.44 1.83 1.33
C THR A 98 -6.07 3.24 1.42
N PRO A 99 -6.03 3.83 2.63
CA PRO A 99 -5.71 3.26 3.94
C PRO A 99 -6.87 2.40 4.49
N ILE A 100 -6.62 1.58 5.50
CA ILE A 100 -7.65 0.72 6.12
C ILE A 100 -8.92 1.49 6.53
N ALA A 101 -8.74 2.69 7.07
CA ALA A 101 -9.81 3.59 7.48
C ALA A 101 -9.31 5.04 7.54
N HIS A 102 -10.24 5.99 7.64
CA HIS A 102 -9.92 7.41 7.81
C HIS A 102 -9.60 7.78 9.26
N LYS A 103 -10.10 7.02 10.23
CA LYS A 103 -9.88 7.22 11.68
C LYS A 103 -9.34 5.94 12.32
N LEU A 104 -8.49 6.09 13.33
CA LEU A 104 -7.97 4.96 14.09
C LEU A 104 -9.09 4.12 14.73
N SER A 105 -10.11 4.77 15.29
CA SER A 105 -11.27 4.07 15.89
C SER A 105 -12.02 3.19 14.90
N GLU A 106 -12.11 3.59 13.64
CA GLU A 106 -12.73 2.78 12.58
C GLU A 106 -11.83 1.57 12.23
N ALA A 107 -10.51 1.78 12.17
CA ALA A 107 -9.55 0.69 11.97
C ALA A 107 -9.61 -0.34 13.10
N ASP A 108 -9.62 0.14 14.35
CA ASP A 108 -9.75 -0.72 15.53
C ASP A 108 -11.06 -1.52 15.53
N ALA A 109 -12.18 -0.90 15.14
CA ALA A 109 -13.47 -1.57 15.03
C ALA A 109 -13.44 -2.72 14.01
N ILE A 110 -12.84 -2.50 12.83
CA ILE A 110 -12.69 -3.54 11.79
C ILE A 110 -11.84 -4.69 12.32
N ILE A 111 -10.69 -4.39 12.94
CA ILE A 111 -9.74 -5.38 13.45
C ILE A 111 -10.41 -6.23 14.55
N GLN A 112 -11.10 -5.59 15.49
CA GLN A 112 -11.81 -6.28 16.58
C GLN A 112 -12.95 -7.15 16.05
N ALA A 113 -13.77 -6.62 15.13
CA ALA A 113 -14.88 -7.37 14.55
C ALA A 113 -14.41 -8.62 13.80
N ALA A 114 -13.31 -8.49 13.03
CA ALA A 114 -12.74 -9.63 12.32
C ALA A 114 -12.14 -10.67 13.27
N ALA A 115 -11.40 -10.24 14.30
CA ALA A 115 -10.82 -11.13 15.30
C ALA A 115 -11.91 -11.94 16.04
N GLN A 116 -13.01 -11.31 16.45
CA GLN A 116 -14.14 -11.95 17.11
C GLN A 116 -14.83 -13.02 16.24
N ARG A 117 -14.77 -12.86 14.92
CA ARG A 117 -15.41 -13.76 13.95
C ARG A 117 -14.42 -14.77 13.31
N GLY A 118 -13.15 -14.73 13.68
CA GLY A 118 -12.11 -15.57 13.04
C GLY A 118 -11.86 -15.22 11.58
N LEU A 119 -12.18 -13.99 11.16
CA LEU A 119 -11.99 -13.52 9.80
C LEU A 119 -10.61 -12.92 9.60
N LYS A 120 -10.12 -12.95 8.36
CA LYS A 120 -8.83 -12.39 7.97
C LYS A 120 -9.05 -11.02 7.33
N ILE A 121 -8.13 -10.11 7.65
CA ILE A 121 -8.04 -8.78 7.05
C ILE A 121 -6.67 -8.66 6.39
N GLU A 122 -6.66 -8.14 5.18
CA GLU A 122 -5.45 -7.71 4.50
C GLU A 122 -5.66 -6.31 3.92
N ILE A 123 -4.63 -5.50 3.93
CA ILE A 123 -4.63 -4.17 3.32
C ILE A 123 -3.88 -4.25 1.99
N ALA A 124 -4.45 -3.67 0.93
CA ALA A 124 -3.87 -3.65 -0.40
C ALA A 124 -2.65 -2.69 -0.50
N GLU A 125 -1.77 -2.75 0.51
CA GLU A 125 -0.51 -2.01 0.52
C GLU A 125 0.54 -2.76 -0.28
N GLN A 126 0.86 -2.22 -1.45
CA GLN A 126 1.67 -2.94 -2.43
C GLN A 126 3.16 -2.54 -2.45
N PHE A 127 3.57 -1.43 -1.84
CA PHE A 127 4.92 -0.92 -2.06
C PHE A 127 6.00 -1.82 -1.46
N HIS A 128 5.86 -2.24 -0.22
CA HIS A 128 6.80 -3.17 0.40
C HIS A 128 6.71 -4.59 -0.20
N ARG A 129 5.64 -4.91 -0.97
CA ARG A 129 5.43 -6.21 -1.64
C ARG A 129 6.02 -6.26 -3.05
N ARG A 130 6.60 -5.19 -3.54
CA ARG A 130 7.26 -5.19 -4.87
C ARG A 130 8.42 -6.19 -4.90
N PRO A 131 8.68 -6.86 -6.02
CA PRO A 131 9.68 -7.93 -6.09
C PRO A 131 11.05 -7.53 -5.53
N LEU A 132 11.57 -6.36 -5.89
CA LEU A 132 12.87 -5.88 -5.39
C LEU A 132 12.84 -5.56 -3.89
N GLU A 133 11.72 -5.02 -3.38
CA GLU A 133 11.54 -4.82 -1.94
C GLU A 133 11.53 -6.16 -1.21
N GLN A 134 10.84 -7.17 -1.74
CA GLN A 134 10.79 -8.51 -1.15
C GLN A 134 12.16 -9.18 -1.12
N ILE A 135 13.00 -8.99 -2.14
CA ILE A 135 14.39 -9.48 -2.13
C ILE A 135 15.19 -8.81 -1.02
N LYS A 136 15.10 -7.49 -0.88
CA LYS A 136 15.77 -6.76 0.21
C LYS A 136 15.29 -7.23 1.59
N LEU A 137 13.99 -7.41 1.77
CA LEU A 137 13.42 -7.91 3.02
C LEU A 137 13.86 -9.34 3.33
N ALA A 138 13.96 -10.21 2.33
CA ALA A 138 14.47 -11.57 2.50
C ALA A 138 15.95 -11.55 2.92
N LEU A 139 16.77 -10.70 2.33
CA LEU A 139 18.18 -10.51 2.71
C LEU A 139 18.33 -9.92 4.12
N ILE A 140 17.47 -8.99 4.53
CA ILE A 140 17.43 -8.49 5.91
C ILE A 140 17.05 -9.64 6.86
N ALA A 141 15.99 -10.38 6.56
CA ALA A 141 15.51 -11.50 7.37
C ALA A 141 16.52 -12.65 7.49
N SER A 142 17.40 -12.83 6.50
CA SER A 142 18.48 -13.81 6.55
C SER A 142 19.59 -13.47 7.57
N GLY A 143 19.56 -12.26 8.15
CA GLY A 143 20.60 -11.77 9.06
C GLY A 143 21.88 -11.28 8.38
N LEU A 144 21.94 -11.29 7.04
CA LEU A 144 23.12 -10.87 6.29
C LEU A 144 23.60 -9.46 6.66
N PHE A 145 22.65 -8.55 6.87
CA PHE A 145 22.95 -7.15 7.23
C PHE A 145 23.11 -6.91 8.74
N GLY A 146 22.82 -7.91 9.59
CA GLY A 146 22.66 -7.69 11.02
C GLY A 146 21.38 -6.90 11.33
N LYS A 147 21.32 -6.20 12.45
CA LYS A 147 20.15 -5.41 12.87
C LYS A 147 20.04 -4.14 12.02
N VAL A 148 18.87 -3.92 11.43
CA VAL A 148 18.52 -2.64 10.81
C VAL A 148 18.14 -1.65 11.92
N TYR A 149 18.81 -0.50 11.97
CA TYR A 149 18.61 0.49 13.02
C TYR A 149 18.00 1.81 12.52
N SER A 150 18.06 2.07 11.21
CA SER A 150 17.48 3.29 10.63
C SER A 150 16.91 3.05 9.24
N SER A 151 15.81 3.72 8.93
CA SER A 151 15.21 3.78 7.60
C SER A 151 14.87 5.22 7.23
N PHE A 152 15.10 5.56 5.98
CA PHE A 152 14.83 6.87 5.42
C PHE A 152 13.99 6.72 4.15
N ASN A 153 12.88 7.47 4.08
CA ASN A 153 11.98 7.46 2.92
C ASN A 153 11.69 8.89 2.46
N ASP A 154 12.07 9.16 1.23
CA ASP A 154 11.62 10.31 0.45
C ASP A 154 10.63 9.78 -0.58
N PHE A 155 9.34 10.04 -0.36
CA PHE A 155 8.30 9.36 -1.10
C PHE A 155 7.28 10.34 -1.69
N ALA A 156 7.22 10.40 -3.01
CA ALA A 156 6.28 11.24 -3.75
C ALA A 156 4.87 10.61 -3.91
N GLY A 157 4.59 9.49 -3.21
CA GLY A 157 3.25 8.88 -3.12
C GLY A 157 2.47 9.40 -1.91
N HIS A 158 1.44 8.67 -1.51
CA HIS A 158 0.77 8.94 -0.23
C HIS A 158 1.68 8.57 0.95
N GLY A 159 1.63 9.36 2.04
CA GLY A 159 2.49 9.17 3.21
C GLY A 159 2.46 7.78 3.81
N TYR A 160 1.28 7.14 3.87
CA TYR A 160 1.16 5.78 4.41
C TYR A 160 1.95 4.73 3.60
N HIS A 161 2.14 4.90 2.29
CA HIS A 161 2.99 4.02 1.49
C HIS A 161 4.47 4.14 1.89
N GLY A 162 4.96 5.38 2.09
CA GLY A 162 6.33 5.63 2.55
C GLY A 162 6.56 5.07 3.96
N ILE A 163 5.61 5.27 4.86
CA ILE A 163 5.65 4.71 6.22
C ILE A 163 5.61 3.18 6.19
N SER A 164 4.82 2.56 5.29
CA SER A 164 4.77 1.11 5.13
C SER A 164 6.13 0.54 4.71
N VAL A 165 6.79 1.12 3.70
CA VAL A 165 8.13 0.71 3.27
C VAL A 165 9.16 0.92 4.40
N MET A 166 9.12 2.05 5.09
CA MET A 166 9.98 2.32 6.25
C MET A 166 9.84 1.23 7.31
N ARG A 167 8.60 0.94 7.70
CA ARG A 167 8.32 -0.08 8.72
C ARG A 167 8.67 -1.49 8.28
N SER A 168 8.58 -1.79 6.98
CA SER A 168 9.00 -3.11 6.49
C SER A 168 10.49 -3.38 6.69
N TYR A 169 11.35 -2.37 6.58
CA TYR A 169 12.78 -2.50 6.89
C TYR A 169 13.07 -2.55 8.40
N LEU A 170 12.35 -1.73 9.17
CA LEU A 170 12.54 -1.65 10.63
C LEU A 170 11.86 -2.79 11.40
N GLY A 171 10.92 -3.49 10.76
CA GLY A 171 10.05 -4.49 11.37
C GLY A 171 8.68 -3.90 11.77
N PHE A 172 7.62 -4.60 11.41
CA PHE A 172 6.25 -4.17 11.73
C PHE A 172 5.90 -4.30 13.22
N ASP A 173 6.68 -5.07 13.96
CA ASP A 173 6.61 -5.23 15.43
C ASP A 173 7.18 -4.02 16.19
N ALA A 174 8.00 -3.19 15.55
CA ALA A 174 8.55 -1.99 16.16
C ALA A 174 7.42 -1.03 16.59
N ARG A 175 7.44 -0.63 17.88
CA ARG A 175 6.43 0.25 18.46
C ARG A 175 6.89 1.71 18.38
N PRO A 176 6.14 2.61 17.73
CA PRO A 176 6.44 4.03 17.75
C PRO A 176 6.35 4.57 19.18
N LYS A 177 7.40 5.26 19.62
CA LYS A 177 7.49 5.92 20.93
C LYS A 177 7.19 7.41 20.81
N GLN A 178 7.80 8.05 19.82
CA GLN A 178 7.70 9.49 19.61
C GLN A 178 7.75 9.83 18.13
N VAL A 179 6.99 10.84 17.74
CA VAL A 179 7.06 11.46 16.41
C VAL A 179 7.43 12.93 16.58
N THR A 180 8.47 13.35 15.86
CA THR A 180 8.83 14.75 15.70
C THR A 180 8.67 15.14 14.25
N GLY A 181 8.00 16.23 13.96
CA GLY A 181 7.71 16.63 12.59
C GLY A 181 7.77 18.12 12.35
N LEU A 182 7.95 18.47 11.09
CA LEU A 182 7.98 19.83 10.60
C LEU A 182 7.20 19.91 9.29
N VAL A 183 6.28 20.88 9.21
CA VAL A 183 5.58 21.21 7.97
C VAL A 183 6.02 22.61 7.52
N ARG A 184 6.33 22.74 6.24
CA ARG A 184 6.66 24.02 5.61
C ARG A 184 5.89 24.22 4.33
N GLN A 185 5.61 25.48 4.02
CA GLN A 185 4.97 25.88 2.78
C GLN A 185 5.83 26.90 2.05
N TYR A 186 5.85 26.77 0.73
CA TYR A 186 6.61 27.64 -0.16
C TYR A 186 5.72 28.06 -1.33
N GLU A 187 5.69 29.34 -1.65
CA GLU A 187 5.04 29.82 -2.86
C GLU A 187 5.96 29.57 -4.06
N LEU A 188 5.46 28.83 -5.02
CA LEU A 188 6.18 28.49 -6.24
C LEU A 188 5.63 29.23 -7.45
N GLY A 189 6.47 29.45 -8.44
CA GLY A 189 6.06 29.90 -9.75
C GLY A 189 5.17 28.87 -10.48
N GLU A 190 5.05 29.03 -11.78
CA GLU A 190 4.18 28.15 -12.58
C GLU A 190 4.67 26.70 -12.63
N HIS A 191 3.79 25.79 -12.27
CA HIS A 191 4.00 24.35 -12.33
C HIS A 191 2.80 23.67 -12.99
N TRP A 192 3.05 22.63 -13.77
CA TRP A 192 2.01 21.79 -14.29
C TRP A 192 1.46 20.87 -13.18
N SER A 193 0.14 20.88 -13.00
CA SER A 193 -0.57 20.01 -12.06
C SER A 193 -1.19 18.83 -12.80
N ARG A 194 -0.81 17.64 -12.43
CA ARG A 194 -1.40 16.40 -12.92
C ARG A 194 -2.87 16.27 -12.48
N LEU A 195 -3.20 16.66 -11.26
CA LEU A 195 -4.57 16.56 -10.72
C LEU A 195 -5.49 17.57 -11.36
N ALA A 196 -5.03 18.81 -11.56
CA ALA A 196 -5.82 19.86 -12.20
C ALA A 196 -5.69 19.84 -13.73
N ASN A 197 -4.74 19.10 -14.30
CA ASN A 197 -4.40 19.04 -15.72
C ASN A 197 -4.17 20.42 -16.34
N LYS A 198 -3.48 21.29 -15.63
CA LYS A 198 -3.16 22.66 -16.06
C LYS A 198 -1.90 23.20 -15.37
N THR A 199 -1.31 24.21 -15.98
CA THR A 199 -0.21 25.01 -15.38
C THR A 199 -0.80 26.15 -14.57
N GLY A 200 -0.14 26.47 -13.45
CA GLY A 200 -0.50 27.61 -12.58
C GLY A 200 0.47 27.71 -11.40
N THR A 201 0.37 28.84 -10.70
CA THR A 201 1.10 29.06 -9.44
C THR A 201 0.59 28.09 -8.37
N ARG A 202 1.46 27.68 -7.45
CA ARG A 202 1.17 26.67 -6.44
C ARG A 202 1.86 26.95 -5.12
N THR A 203 1.20 26.53 -4.05
CA THR A 203 1.85 26.42 -2.75
C THR A 203 2.39 24.99 -2.62
N GLU A 204 3.69 24.84 -2.47
CA GLU A 204 4.34 23.59 -2.10
C GLU A 204 4.16 23.35 -0.61
N THR A 205 3.71 22.17 -0.23
CA THR A 205 3.75 21.72 1.16
C THR A 205 4.76 20.61 1.30
N GLN A 206 5.71 20.77 2.19
CA GLN A 206 6.67 19.73 2.58
C GLN A 206 6.41 19.26 3.99
N GLU A 207 6.40 17.95 4.16
CA GLU A 207 6.26 17.29 5.45
C GLU A 207 7.54 16.51 5.76
N HIS A 208 8.14 16.79 6.91
CA HIS A 208 9.31 16.10 7.42
C HIS A 208 8.94 15.46 8.75
N GLY A 209 9.22 14.19 8.90
CA GLY A 209 8.92 13.43 10.11
C GLY A 209 10.06 12.53 10.52
N MET A 210 10.27 12.42 11.82
CA MET A 210 11.12 11.43 12.43
C MET A 210 10.30 10.65 13.45
N ILE A 211 10.35 9.32 13.34
CA ILE A 211 9.71 8.39 14.26
C ILE A 211 10.82 7.69 15.06
N GLU A 212 10.82 7.89 16.36
CA GLU A 212 11.62 7.10 17.30
C GLU A 212 10.80 5.90 17.76
N PHE A 213 11.39 4.71 17.75
CA PHE A 213 10.78 3.49 18.22
C PHE A 213 11.30 3.12 19.63
N ASP A 214 10.53 2.31 20.39
CA ASP A 214 10.85 1.95 21.78
C ASP A 214 12.23 1.31 21.95
N ASP A 215 12.73 0.62 20.93
CA ASP A 215 14.02 -0.06 20.94
C ASP A 215 15.18 0.77 20.34
N GLY A 216 14.95 2.06 20.13
CA GLY A 216 15.93 3.03 19.64
C GLY A 216 16.10 3.05 18.12
N ARG A 217 15.35 2.25 17.35
CA ARG A 217 15.32 2.38 15.90
C ARG A 217 14.71 3.72 15.48
N ILE A 218 15.11 4.23 14.31
CA ILE A 218 14.65 5.54 13.81
C ILE A 218 14.15 5.39 12.38
N GLY A 219 12.95 5.95 12.12
CA GLY A 219 12.40 6.13 10.79
C GLY A 219 12.36 7.62 10.42
N ILE A 220 12.83 7.99 9.24
CA ILE A 220 12.79 9.36 8.74
C ILE A 220 11.93 9.39 7.47
N PHE A 221 10.99 10.31 7.43
CA PHE A 221 10.03 10.47 6.36
C PHE A 221 10.05 11.88 5.81
N HIS A 222 10.00 11.98 4.49
CA HIS A 222 9.81 13.23 3.77
C HIS A 222 8.71 13.07 2.72
N TRP A 223 7.87 14.09 2.59
CA TRP A 223 6.84 14.18 1.57
C TRP A 223 6.74 15.59 1.00
N THR A 224 6.37 15.68 -0.29
CA THR A 224 6.23 16.93 -1.03
C THR A 224 4.97 16.91 -1.90
N SER A 225 4.16 17.95 -1.81
CA SER A 225 2.91 18.05 -2.56
C SER A 225 3.16 18.22 -4.05
N VAL A 226 4.20 18.95 -4.43
CA VAL A 226 4.58 19.13 -5.84
C VAL A 226 5.14 17.82 -6.41
N GLY A 227 5.98 17.12 -5.67
CA GLY A 227 6.46 15.79 -6.07
C GLY A 227 5.33 14.80 -6.29
N TYR A 228 4.26 14.86 -5.49
CA TYR A 228 3.07 14.04 -5.66
C TYR A 228 2.23 14.41 -6.89
N ASP A 229 2.10 15.68 -7.22
CA ASP A 229 1.19 16.19 -8.24
C ASP A 229 1.87 16.55 -9.59
N ALA A 230 3.17 16.75 -9.62
CA ALA A 230 3.95 17.03 -10.82
C ALA A 230 4.31 15.73 -11.61
N PRO A 231 4.98 15.84 -12.77
CA PRO A 231 5.54 14.69 -13.48
C PRO A 231 6.51 13.85 -12.66
N LEU A 232 7.06 14.40 -11.56
CA LEU A 232 7.93 13.70 -10.61
C LEU A 232 7.19 12.79 -9.63
N ARG A 233 5.88 12.65 -9.72
CA ARG A 233 5.02 11.89 -8.79
C ARG A 233 5.56 10.52 -8.39
N TRP A 234 6.21 9.83 -9.30
CA TRP A 234 6.72 8.49 -9.06
C TRP A 234 8.17 8.47 -8.59
N TRP A 235 8.80 9.64 -8.45
CA TRP A 235 10.10 9.74 -7.81
C TRP A 235 10.01 9.25 -6.38
N ARG A 236 10.93 8.41 -6.00
CA ARG A 236 11.05 7.90 -4.63
C ARG A 236 12.50 7.60 -4.31
N SER A 237 12.81 7.74 -3.04
CA SER A 237 14.06 7.27 -2.46
C SER A 237 13.73 6.57 -1.15
N SER A 238 14.24 5.38 -0.97
CA SER A 238 14.14 4.64 0.29
C SER A 238 15.48 3.98 0.59
N ARG A 239 15.89 4.02 1.85
CA ARG A 239 17.09 3.32 2.29
C ARG A 239 16.92 2.76 3.68
N PHE A 240 17.67 1.72 3.96
CA PHE A 240 17.91 1.25 5.33
C PHE A 240 19.39 1.27 5.65
N LEU A 241 19.70 1.46 6.93
CA LEU A 241 21.04 1.32 7.49
C LEU A 241 21.02 0.19 8.51
N ALA A 242 22.03 -0.67 8.46
CA ALA A 242 22.15 -1.83 9.32
C ALA A 242 23.59 -2.00 9.80
N GLU A 243 23.80 -2.89 10.78
CA GLU A 243 25.10 -3.11 11.43
C GLU A 243 26.20 -3.48 10.44
N LYS A 244 25.87 -4.24 9.39
CA LYS A 244 26.84 -4.79 8.43
C LYS A 244 26.65 -4.26 7.00
N GLY A 245 25.82 -3.23 6.82
CA GLY A 245 25.62 -2.68 5.49
C GLY A 245 24.39 -1.80 5.36
N MET A 246 23.99 -1.53 4.14
CA MET A 246 22.88 -0.67 3.80
C MET A 246 22.24 -1.07 2.47
N GLY A 247 21.01 -0.62 2.25
CA GLY A 247 20.36 -0.70 0.96
C GLY A 247 19.69 0.62 0.59
N ILE A 248 19.69 0.95 -0.68
CA ILE A 248 19.02 2.14 -1.21
C ILE A 248 18.25 1.80 -2.48
N THR A 249 17.05 2.37 -2.59
CA THR A 249 16.24 2.44 -3.83
C THR A 249 16.11 3.88 -4.23
N VAL A 250 16.38 4.21 -5.48
CA VAL A 250 16.14 5.53 -6.06
C VAL A 250 15.50 5.36 -7.42
N GLY A 251 14.46 6.14 -7.74
CA GLY A 251 13.92 6.10 -9.08
C GLY A 251 12.52 6.66 -9.27
N VAL A 252 12.03 6.56 -10.50
CA VAL A 252 10.72 7.04 -10.94
C VAL A 252 9.90 5.87 -11.49
N GLY A 253 8.70 5.67 -10.98
CA GLY A 253 7.79 4.63 -11.48
C GLY A 253 8.37 3.22 -11.38
N LEU A 254 8.59 2.59 -12.51
CA LEU A 254 9.21 1.27 -12.66
C LEU A 254 10.71 1.34 -12.96
N ASP A 255 11.21 2.52 -13.31
CA ASP A 255 12.62 2.79 -13.57
C ASP A 255 13.30 3.16 -12.24
N VAL A 256 13.72 2.14 -11.52
CA VAL A 256 14.35 2.26 -10.21
C VAL A 256 15.71 1.60 -10.19
N GLU A 257 16.67 2.27 -9.56
CA GLU A 257 17.99 1.74 -9.24
C GLU A 257 18.00 1.22 -7.80
N GLU A 258 18.49 0.01 -7.63
CA GLU A 258 18.63 -0.66 -6.35
C GLU A 258 20.10 -0.94 -6.08
N ARG A 259 20.60 -0.50 -4.93
CA ARG A 259 21.96 -0.78 -4.49
C ARG A 259 21.96 -1.34 -3.06
N LEU A 260 22.63 -2.46 -2.90
CA LEU A 260 22.93 -3.05 -1.60
C LEU A 260 24.44 -3.06 -1.38
N SER A 261 24.86 -2.68 -0.20
CA SER A 261 26.28 -2.66 0.17
C SER A 261 26.45 -3.40 1.50
N LEU A 262 27.42 -4.31 1.56
CA LEU A 262 27.84 -5.00 2.77
C LEU A 262 29.20 -4.49 3.20
N LEU A 263 29.39 -4.29 4.51
CA LEU A 263 30.71 -4.01 5.07
C LEU A 263 31.59 -5.24 4.91
N ALA A 264 32.80 -5.03 4.35
CA ALA A 264 33.78 -6.07 4.26
C ALA A 264 34.45 -6.31 5.63
N PRO A 265 34.81 -7.55 5.96
CA PRO A 265 35.64 -7.83 7.14
C PRO A 265 36.99 -7.09 7.05
N GLY A 266 37.43 -6.52 8.17
CA GLY A 266 38.77 -5.88 8.26
C GLY A 266 38.87 -4.46 7.69
N GLY A 267 37.77 -3.82 7.33
CA GLY A 267 37.75 -2.41 6.85
C GLY A 267 38.12 -2.24 5.37
N GLU A 268 38.10 -3.31 4.60
CA GLU A 268 38.24 -3.24 3.13
C GLU A 268 37.03 -2.54 2.46
N ALA A 269 37.12 -2.30 1.15
CA ALA A 269 36.03 -1.71 0.40
C ALA A 269 34.73 -2.55 0.53
N PRO A 270 33.55 -1.92 0.63
CA PRO A 270 32.31 -2.65 0.77
C PRO A 270 32.01 -3.52 -0.47
N HIS A 271 31.44 -4.69 -0.21
CA HIS A 271 30.90 -5.51 -1.30
C HIS A 271 29.55 -4.94 -1.76
N PHE A 272 29.41 -4.76 -3.08
CA PHE A 272 28.17 -4.30 -3.70
C PHE A 272 27.37 -5.49 -4.25
N ILE A 273 26.09 -5.53 -3.91
CA ILE A 273 25.14 -6.46 -4.49
C ILE A 273 24.24 -5.63 -5.41
N HIS A 274 24.29 -5.89 -6.70
CA HIS A 274 23.41 -5.26 -7.67
C HIS A 274 22.17 -6.12 -7.88
N LEU A 275 20.99 -5.52 -7.73
CA LEU A 275 19.73 -6.15 -8.04
C LEU A 275 19.28 -5.63 -9.41
N GLU A 276 19.40 -6.47 -10.44
CA GLU A 276 18.89 -6.15 -11.75
C GLU A 276 17.45 -6.64 -11.93
N ARG A 277 16.64 -5.80 -12.52
CA ARG A 277 15.29 -6.13 -12.91
C ARG A 277 15.31 -6.64 -14.35
N ARG A 278 15.16 -7.95 -14.54
CA ARG A 278 14.90 -8.53 -15.86
C ARG A 278 13.39 -8.80 -15.99
N TRP A 279 12.77 -8.15 -16.97
CA TRP A 279 11.43 -8.50 -17.38
C TRP A 279 11.55 -9.49 -18.54
N GLU A 280 11.14 -10.72 -18.31
CA GLU A 280 10.80 -11.60 -19.42
C GLU A 280 9.40 -11.18 -19.92
N ARG A 281 9.32 -10.87 -21.22
CA ARG A 281 8.09 -10.49 -21.91
C ARG A 281 7.28 -11.72 -22.25
#